data_cf3157d0e84f5f0aa8a3c93c19b84705
#
_entry.id   cf3157d0e84f5f0aa8a3c93c19b84705
#
_cell.length_a   1.000
_cell.length_b   1.000
_cell.length_c   1.000
_cell.angle_alpha   90.00
_cell.angle_beta   90.00
_cell.angle_gamma   90.00
#
_symmetry.space_group_name_H-M   'P 1'
#
loop_
_entity.id
_entity.type
_entity.pdbx_description
1 polymer ?
#
loop_
_entity_poly.entity_id
_entity_poly.type
_entity_poly.pdbx_seq_one_letter_code
_entity_poly.pdbx_strand_id
1 'polypeptide(L)'
;KITKLPFKPAANKFAALAAHDAIVNFSGTMNTTAVCLMKIANDIRFLGSGPRAGYGELILPENEPGSSIMPGKINPTQCEAVTMVCVKVIGNHTGITMAGSHGHFELNVFKPLIIHNIMQSLHIMADSSRNFAKYCIRGLKPDKKRIKQLLENSLMLVTALAPKIGYDNAASIAKKALKNRTTLKEEAIKSGLVNEKEFQKLADPKKMIGPH
;
A
#
# COMPACT_ATOMS: atom_id res chain seq x y z
N LYS A 1 20.48 -31.25 17.60
CA LYS A 1 19.62 -31.62 18.75
C LYS A 1 19.04 -30.38 19.45
N ILE A 2 19.81 -29.30 19.61
CA ILE A 2 19.38 -28.08 20.33
C ILE A 2 18.21 -27.37 19.62
N THR A 3 18.31 -27.19 18.31
CA THR A 3 17.31 -26.38 17.51
C THR A 3 16.20 -27.26 16.95
N LYS A 4 16.33 -28.57 16.90
CA LYS A 4 15.47 -29.54 16.19
C LYS A 4 15.32 -29.22 14.68
N LEU A 5 16.19 -28.37 14.13
CA LEU A 5 16.20 -28.03 12.70
C LEU A 5 17.10 -29.01 11.94
N PRO A 6 16.84 -29.23 10.63
CA PRO A 6 17.57 -30.19 9.81
C PRO A 6 18.89 -29.61 9.27
N PHE A 7 19.75 -29.14 10.16
CA PHE A 7 21.07 -28.64 9.75
C PHE A 7 21.94 -29.74 9.17
N LYS A 8 22.57 -29.47 8.06
CA LYS A 8 23.54 -30.33 7.38
C LYS A 8 24.82 -29.53 7.05
N PRO A 9 26.00 -30.17 7.09
CA PRO A 9 27.20 -29.55 6.55
C PRO A 9 27.05 -29.22 5.06
N ALA A 10 27.61 -28.10 4.63
CA ALA A 10 27.65 -27.77 3.21
C ALA A 10 28.57 -28.74 2.45
N ALA A 11 28.16 -29.14 1.25
CA ALA A 11 28.95 -30.03 0.38
C ALA A 11 30.31 -29.38 0.01
N ASN A 12 30.30 -28.11 -0.32
CA ASN A 12 31.51 -27.32 -0.57
C ASN A 12 31.67 -26.26 0.54
N LYS A 13 32.63 -26.47 1.43
CA LYS A 13 32.89 -25.61 2.58
C LYS A 13 33.53 -24.28 2.18
N PHE A 14 34.30 -24.23 1.09
CA PHE A 14 34.87 -22.98 0.55
C PHE A 14 33.76 -22.06 0.03
N ALA A 15 32.86 -22.59 -0.77
CA ALA A 15 31.71 -21.84 -1.21
C ALA A 15 30.84 -21.33 -0.05
N ALA A 16 30.61 -22.16 0.97
CA ALA A 16 29.83 -21.76 2.14
C ALA A 16 30.48 -20.68 3.00
N LEU A 17 31.81 -20.55 2.95
CA LEU A 17 32.53 -19.47 3.64
C LEU A 17 32.56 -18.17 2.83
N ALA A 18 32.56 -18.27 1.51
CA ALA A 18 32.71 -17.13 0.60
C ALA A 18 31.36 -16.56 0.13
N ALA A 19 30.40 -17.40 -0.22
CA ALA A 19 29.14 -16.99 -0.84
C ALA A 19 28.02 -16.84 0.20
N HIS A 20 27.21 -15.77 0.01
CA HIS A 20 26.05 -15.48 0.86
C HIS A 20 24.76 -15.27 0.04
N ASP A 21 24.68 -15.90 -1.13
CA ASP A 21 23.59 -15.73 -2.11
C ASP A 21 22.21 -16.01 -1.49
N ALA A 22 22.10 -17.08 -0.70
CA ALA A 22 20.85 -17.45 -0.05
C ALA A 22 20.35 -16.37 0.93
N ILE A 23 21.26 -15.75 1.70
CA ILE A 23 20.92 -14.66 2.63
C ILE A 23 20.57 -13.37 1.88
N VAL A 24 21.32 -13.05 0.82
CA VAL A 24 21.02 -11.89 -0.03
C VAL A 24 19.66 -12.05 -0.68
N ASN A 25 19.34 -13.22 -1.22
CA ASN A 25 18.03 -13.51 -1.81
C ASN A 25 16.90 -13.43 -0.77
N PHE A 26 17.10 -13.98 0.42
CA PHE A 26 16.13 -13.86 1.51
C PHE A 26 15.91 -12.41 1.91
N SER A 27 16.98 -11.62 2.03
CA SER A 27 16.91 -10.17 2.27
C SER A 27 16.16 -9.45 1.16
N GLY A 28 16.32 -9.85 -0.11
CA GLY A 28 15.58 -9.34 -1.24
C GLY A 28 14.07 -9.58 -1.13
N THR A 29 13.68 -10.76 -0.63
CA THR A 29 12.27 -11.08 -0.36
C THR A 29 11.69 -10.20 0.75
N MET A 30 12.46 -9.94 1.81
CA MET A 30 12.08 -9.01 2.87
C MET A 30 11.96 -7.57 2.35
N ASN A 31 12.86 -7.15 1.48
CA ASN A 31 12.81 -5.85 0.81
C ASN A 31 11.52 -5.69 -0.02
N THR A 32 11.14 -6.69 -0.81
CA THR A 32 9.88 -6.71 -1.55
C THR A 32 8.69 -6.61 -0.63
N THR A 33 8.69 -7.33 0.48
CA THR A 33 7.63 -7.25 1.50
C THR A 33 7.54 -5.85 2.10
N ALA A 34 8.68 -5.21 2.41
CA ALA A 34 8.72 -3.85 2.92
C ALA A 34 8.13 -2.85 1.90
N VAL A 35 8.44 -2.98 0.61
CA VAL A 35 7.86 -2.15 -0.45
C VAL A 35 6.33 -2.29 -0.50
N CYS A 36 5.81 -3.51 -0.42
CA CYS A 36 4.37 -3.76 -0.40
C CYS A 36 3.71 -3.16 0.85
N LEU A 37 4.28 -3.35 2.03
CA LEU A 37 3.75 -2.80 3.27
C LEU A 37 3.79 -1.27 3.30
N MET A 38 4.85 -0.67 2.76
CA MET A 38 4.97 0.79 2.58
C MET A 38 3.80 1.35 1.78
N LYS A 39 3.50 0.72 0.64
CA LYS A 39 2.38 1.12 -0.23
C LYS A 39 1.05 1.00 0.49
N ILE A 40 0.78 -0.13 1.16
CA ILE A 40 -0.46 -0.36 1.90
C ILE A 40 -0.63 0.67 3.03
N ALA A 41 0.42 0.89 3.82
CA ALA A 41 0.36 1.84 4.93
C ALA A 41 0.12 3.29 4.47
N ASN A 42 0.77 3.71 3.38
CA ASN A 42 0.55 5.03 2.79
C ASN A 42 -0.88 5.19 2.24
N ASP A 43 -1.42 4.20 1.55
CA ASP A 43 -2.80 4.26 1.05
C ASP A 43 -3.81 4.40 2.20
N ILE A 44 -3.67 3.58 3.23
CA ILE A 44 -4.54 3.65 4.42
C ILE A 44 -4.45 5.03 5.07
N ARG A 45 -3.22 5.56 5.20
CA ARG A 45 -2.98 6.89 5.75
C ARG A 45 -3.67 7.99 4.95
N PHE A 46 -3.56 7.96 3.61
CA PHE A 46 -4.20 8.94 2.73
C PHE A 46 -5.72 8.80 2.75
N LEU A 47 -6.24 7.59 2.62
CA LEU A 47 -7.68 7.35 2.64
C LEU A 47 -8.32 7.70 3.99
N GLY A 48 -7.56 7.59 5.10
CA GLY A 48 -7.98 8.02 6.42
C GLY A 48 -7.74 9.50 6.72
N SER A 49 -7.23 10.29 5.77
CA SER A 49 -6.92 11.70 5.99
C SER A 49 -8.17 12.55 6.20
N GLY A 50 -8.11 13.49 7.11
CA GLY A 50 -9.21 14.38 7.49
C GLY A 50 -9.06 14.84 8.93
N PRO A 51 -10.17 15.03 9.67
CA PRO A 51 -11.57 14.97 9.25
C PRO A 51 -11.95 16.14 8.33
N ARG A 52 -12.99 16.02 7.55
CA ARG A 52 -13.60 17.02 6.64
C ARG A 52 -12.71 17.51 5.48
N ALA A 53 -11.46 17.90 5.73
CA ALA A 53 -10.55 18.48 4.73
C ALA A 53 -9.61 17.47 4.05
N GLY A 54 -9.86 16.17 4.18
CA GLY A 54 -9.12 15.10 3.55
C GLY A 54 -10.02 14.15 2.78
N TYR A 55 -9.47 12.99 2.38
CA TYR A 55 -10.26 11.96 1.73
C TYR A 55 -11.37 11.44 2.64
N GLY A 56 -11.01 11.02 3.88
CA GLY A 56 -11.97 10.57 4.87
C GLY A 56 -12.77 9.34 4.47
N GLU A 57 -12.23 8.51 3.56
CA GLU A 57 -12.90 7.28 3.10
C GLU A 57 -12.77 6.14 4.11
N LEU A 58 -11.70 6.18 4.91
CA LEU A 58 -11.45 5.22 5.98
C LEU A 58 -11.47 5.92 7.35
N ILE A 59 -12.12 5.27 8.30
CA ILE A 59 -12.13 5.67 9.71
C ILE A 59 -11.05 4.82 10.40
N LEU A 60 -9.98 5.48 10.84
CA LEU A 60 -8.88 4.85 11.57
C LEU A 60 -9.27 4.64 13.03
N PRO A 61 -8.81 3.55 13.68
CA PRO A 61 -9.02 3.36 15.11
C PRO A 61 -8.24 4.40 15.92
N GLU A 62 -8.89 4.90 16.98
CA GLU A 62 -8.28 5.79 17.95
C GLU A 62 -7.53 4.95 18.99
N ASN A 63 -6.22 4.86 18.88
CA ASN A 63 -5.40 4.07 19.81
C ASN A 63 -4.80 4.93 20.93
N GLU A 64 -4.68 6.24 20.70
CA GLU A 64 -3.97 7.17 21.59
C GLU A 64 -4.44 8.62 21.36
N PRO A 65 -4.26 9.53 22.31
CA PRO A 65 -4.47 10.94 22.08
C PRO A 65 -3.60 11.45 20.93
N GLY A 66 -4.22 12.02 19.90
CA GLY A 66 -3.51 12.44 18.69
C GLY A 66 -2.64 13.69 18.87
N SER A 67 -2.90 14.50 19.92
CA SER A 67 -2.16 15.72 20.19
C SER A 67 -2.49 16.23 21.60
N SER A 68 -1.49 16.83 22.27
CA SER A 68 -1.69 17.52 23.56
C SER A 68 -2.39 18.88 23.42
N ILE A 69 -2.37 19.47 22.21
CA ILE A 69 -2.89 20.83 21.96
C ILE A 69 -4.09 20.86 21.01
N MET A 70 -4.41 19.74 20.33
CA MET A 70 -5.55 19.64 19.42
C MET A 70 -6.50 18.53 19.88
N PRO A 71 -7.55 18.84 20.64
CA PRO A 71 -8.54 17.84 21.07
C PRO A 71 -9.22 17.15 19.88
N GLY A 72 -9.39 15.83 19.97
CA GLY A 72 -10.05 15.05 18.93
C GLY A 72 -9.20 14.77 17.69
N LYS A 73 -7.90 15.13 17.68
CA LYS A 73 -7.00 14.75 16.58
C LYS A 73 -6.69 13.26 16.64
N ILE A 74 -6.84 12.58 15.52
CA ILE A 74 -6.44 11.17 15.33
C ILE A 74 -5.21 11.16 14.42
N ASN A 75 -4.12 10.53 14.87
CA ASN A 75 -2.92 10.36 14.07
C ASN A 75 -2.89 8.95 13.46
N PRO A 76 -2.37 8.77 12.24
CA PRO A 76 -2.16 7.46 11.61
C PRO A 76 -0.85 6.81 12.09
N THR A 77 -0.60 6.77 13.41
CA THR A 77 0.69 6.40 14.03
C THR A 77 1.15 5.01 13.65
N GLN A 78 0.23 4.06 13.49
CA GLN A 78 0.59 2.70 13.07
C GLN A 78 1.05 2.67 11.61
N CYS A 79 0.45 3.47 10.74
CA CYS A 79 0.91 3.62 9.35
C CYS A 79 2.30 4.28 9.31
N GLU A 80 2.52 5.31 10.13
CA GLU A 80 3.81 6.00 10.23
C GLU A 80 4.91 5.05 10.74
N ALA A 81 4.63 4.27 11.77
CA ALA A 81 5.56 3.28 12.31
C ALA A 81 5.95 2.23 11.24
N VAL A 82 4.97 1.68 10.52
CA VAL A 82 5.23 0.71 9.45
C VAL A 82 6.11 1.32 8.35
N THR A 83 5.83 2.54 7.91
CA THR A 83 6.64 3.19 6.86
C THR A 83 8.09 3.41 7.30
N MET A 84 8.33 3.82 8.55
CA MET A 84 9.69 3.94 9.10
C MET A 84 10.42 2.59 9.16
N VAL A 85 9.73 1.53 9.60
CA VAL A 85 10.28 0.17 9.58
C VAL A 85 10.63 -0.28 8.17
N CYS A 86 9.76 -0.03 7.19
CA CYS A 86 10.03 -0.37 5.79
C CYS A 86 11.29 0.33 5.26
N VAL A 87 11.47 1.62 5.54
CA VAL A 87 12.69 2.37 5.17
C VAL A 87 13.93 1.72 5.78
N LYS A 88 13.86 1.33 7.06
CA LYS A 88 14.99 0.67 7.73
C LYS A 88 15.33 -0.68 7.11
N VAL A 89 14.33 -1.49 6.78
CA VAL A 89 14.52 -2.80 6.12
C VAL A 89 15.15 -2.65 4.73
N ILE A 90 14.69 -1.67 3.95
CA ILE A 90 15.26 -1.36 2.63
C ILE A 90 16.75 -0.95 2.77
N GLY A 91 17.06 -0.09 3.74
CA GLY A 91 18.44 0.31 4.03
C GLY A 91 19.32 -0.88 4.45
N ASN A 92 18.82 -1.77 5.31
CA ASN A 92 19.52 -2.98 5.72
C ASN A 92 19.75 -3.93 4.53
N HIS A 93 18.78 -4.07 3.61
CA HIS A 93 18.95 -4.87 2.40
C HIS A 93 20.07 -4.37 1.52
N THR A 94 20.20 -3.06 1.33
CA THR A 94 21.32 -2.47 0.61
C THR A 94 22.66 -2.85 1.25
N GLY A 95 22.78 -2.73 2.57
CA GLY A 95 23.96 -3.14 3.32
C GLY A 95 24.28 -4.64 3.18
N ILE A 96 23.26 -5.50 3.22
CA ILE A 96 23.42 -6.96 3.05
C ILE A 96 23.87 -7.29 1.63
N THR A 97 23.29 -6.64 0.61
CA THR A 97 23.65 -6.85 -0.80
C THR A 97 25.12 -6.46 -1.04
N MET A 98 25.53 -5.31 -0.56
CA MET A 98 26.92 -4.86 -0.65
C MET A 98 27.87 -5.81 0.10
N ALA A 99 27.52 -6.20 1.32
CA ALA A 99 28.31 -7.15 2.10
C ALA A 99 28.42 -8.54 1.42
N GLY A 100 27.34 -8.98 0.77
CA GLY A 100 27.33 -10.24 0.01
C GLY A 100 28.21 -10.22 -1.24
N SER A 101 28.41 -9.02 -1.85
CA SER A 101 29.28 -8.85 -3.03
C SER A 101 30.78 -8.78 -2.69
N HIS A 102 31.11 -8.68 -1.41
CA HIS A 102 32.49 -8.63 -0.93
C HIS A 102 33.05 -10.02 -0.63
N GLY A 103 34.31 -10.05 -0.24
CA GLY A 103 35.07 -11.26 0.08
C GLY A 103 36.24 -11.41 -0.89
N HIS A 104 37.22 -12.20 -0.45
CA HIS A 104 38.39 -12.54 -1.23
C HIS A 104 38.56 -14.06 -1.23
N PHE A 105 38.56 -14.66 -2.41
CA PHE A 105 38.69 -16.08 -2.63
C PHE A 105 37.69 -16.91 -1.81
N GLU A 106 38.12 -17.64 -0.80
CA GLU A 106 37.29 -18.59 -0.04
C GLU A 106 36.70 -18.01 1.25
N LEU A 107 36.84 -16.68 1.49
CA LEU A 107 36.35 -16.05 2.72
C LEU A 107 35.69 -14.71 2.48
N ASN A 108 34.45 -14.60 2.92
CA ASN A 108 33.77 -13.31 3.11
C ASN A 108 33.67 -13.01 4.62
N VAL A 109 34.31 -11.91 5.05
CA VAL A 109 34.38 -11.49 6.47
C VAL A 109 33.20 -10.65 6.93
N PHE A 110 32.26 -10.30 6.05
CA PHE A 110 31.12 -9.42 6.35
C PHE A 110 29.95 -10.13 7.07
N LYS A 111 30.13 -11.38 7.50
CA LYS A 111 29.11 -12.18 8.21
C LYS A 111 28.48 -11.47 9.42
N PRO A 112 29.23 -10.77 10.31
CA PRO A 112 28.64 -10.04 11.42
C PRO A 112 27.68 -8.94 10.99
N LEU A 113 28.03 -8.19 9.95
CA LEU A 113 27.15 -7.17 9.37
C LEU A 113 25.88 -7.77 8.77
N ILE A 114 26.03 -8.83 8.00
CA ILE A 114 24.91 -9.53 7.34
C ILE A 114 23.93 -10.04 8.39
N ILE A 115 24.41 -10.78 9.40
CA ILE A 115 23.52 -11.36 10.42
C ILE A 115 22.87 -10.28 11.28
N HIS A 116 23.57 -9.23 11.64
CA HIS A 116 23.00 -8.11 12.39
C HIS A 116 21.84 -7.48 11.63
N ASN A 117 22.04 -7.12 10.37
CA ASN A 117 21.03 -6.45 9.56
C ASN A 117 19.83 -7.34 9.26
N ILE A 118 20.05 -8.65 8.99
CA ILE A 118 18.95 -9.58 8.72
C ILE A 118 18.09 -9.83 9.96
N MET A 119 18.72 -10.07 11.12
CA MET A 119 18.00 -10.29 12.36
C MET A 119 17.24 -9.05 12.81
N GLN A 120 17.84 -7.86 12.71
CA GLN A 120 17.14 -6.61 12.98
C GLN A 120 15.92 -6.46 12.07
N SER A 121 16.07 -6.65 10.77
CA SER A 121 14.96 -6.54 9.80
C SER A 121 13.84 -7.53 10.11
N LEU A 122 14.16 -8.77 10.45
CA LEU A 122 13.18 -9.79 10.82
C LEU A 122 12.35 -9.37 12.04
N HIS A 123 13.02 -8.94 13.11
CA HIS A 123 12.35 -8.55 14.35
C HIS A 123 11.42 -7.36 14.14
N ILE A 124 11.96 -6.25 13.57
CA ILE A 124 11.16 -5.03 13.41
C ILE A 124 9.99 -5.21 12.43
N MET A 125 10.17 -6.01 11.36
CA MET A 125 9.06 -6.32 10.44
C MET A 125 7.99 -7.18 11.10
N ALA A 126 8.38 -8.21 11.84
CA ALA A 126 7.44 -9.10 12.52
C ALA A 126 6.61 -8.33 13.56
N ASP A 127 7.26 -7.50 14.38
CA ASP A 127 6.59 -6.71 15.41
C ASP A 127 5.69 -5.63 14.82
N SER A 128 6.21 -4.91 13.82
CA SER A 128 5.45 -3.86 13.13
C SER A 128 4.23 -4.43 12.41
N SER A 129 4.36 -5.57 11.71
CA SER A 129 3.23 -6.22 11.02
C SER A 129 2.15 -6.68 12.00
N ARG A 130 2.53 -7.27 13.14
CA ARG A 130 1.58 -7.66 14.20
C ARG A 130 0.85 -6.46 14.79
N ASN A 131 1.58 -5.38 15.09
CA ASN A 131 1.01 -4.18 15.66
C ASN A 131 0.10 -3.46 14.65
N PHE A 132 0.51 -3.37 13.40
CA PHE A 132 -0.29 -2.80 12.32
C PHE A 132 -1.61 -3.57 12.14
N ALA A 133 -1.55 -4.90 12.08
CA ALA A 133 -2.74 -5.75 12.00
C ALA A 133 -3.66 -5.55 13.22
N LYS A 134 -3.09 -5.51 14.43
CA LYS A 134 -3.85 -5.44 15.69
C LYS A 134 -4.47 -4.06 15.92
N TYR A 135 -3.69 -3.00 15.74
CA TYR A 135 -4.04 -1.65 16.17
C TYR A 135 -4.52 -0.74 15.02
N CYS A 136 -4.35 -1.15 13.76
CA CYS A 136 -4.86 -0.42 12.61
C CYS A 136 -5.91 -1.24 11.86
N ILE A 137 -5.50 -2.36 11.24
CA ILE A 137 -6.35 -3.08 10.28
C ILE A 137 -7.62 -3.63 10.92
N ARG A 138 -7.55 -4.24 12.10
CA ARG A 138 -8.72 -4.84 12.78
C ARG A 138 -9.79 -3.83 13.16
N GLY A 139 -9.42 -2.58 13.39
CA GLY A 139 -10.34 -1.50 13.76
C GLY A 139 -10.75 -0.60 12.61
N LEU A 140 -10.18 -0.80 11.42
CA LEU A 140 -10.43 0.01 10.24
C LEU A 140 -11.87 -0.16 9.74
N LYS A 141 -12.55 0.97 9.45
CA LYS A 141 -13.93 0.97 8.94
C LYS A 141 -14.05 1.87 7.71
N PRO A 142 -14.83 1.48 6.68
CA PRO A 142 -15.13 2.36 5.57
C PRO A 142 -16.19 3.40 5.97
N ASP A 143 -15.97 4.67 5.65
CA ASP A 143 -17.02 5.68 5.61
C ASP A 143 -17.79 5.57 4.28
N LYS A 144 -18.83 4.74 4.28
CA LYS A 144 -19.63 4.46 3.07
C LYS A 144 -20.28 5.71 2.48
N LYS A 145 -20.65 6.68 3.33
CA LYS A 145 -21.25 7.95 2.88
C LYS A 145 -20.24 8.80 2.14
N ARG A 146 -19.05 8.93 2.71
CA ARG A 146 -17.96 9.69 2.11
C ARG A 146 -17.46 9.06 0.82
N ILE A 147 -17.26 7.75 0.80
CA ILE A 147 -16.87 6.98 -0.39
C ILE A 147 -17.89 7.21 -1.51
N LYS A 148 -19.19 7.10 -1.21
CA LYS A 148 -20.24 7.34 -2.20
C LYS A 148 -20.19 8.76 -2.76
N GLN A 149 -20.03 9.76 -1.90
CA GLN A 149 -19.92 11.17 -2.31
C GLN A 149 -18.72 11.41 -3.24
N LEU A 150 -17.55 10.89 -2.91
CA LEU A 150 -16.34 11.04 -3.73
C LEU A 150 -16.47 10.31 -5.06
N LEU A 151 -17.06 9.11 -5.04
CA LEU A 151 -17.31 8.33 -6.25
C LEU A 151 -18.28 9.04 -7.20
N GLU A 152 -19.39 9.60 -6.68
CA GLU A 152 -20.37 10.34 -7.49
C GLU A 152 -19.77 11.62 -8.09
N ASN A 153 -18.80 12.22 -7.44
CA ASN A 153 -18.06 13.37 -7.95
C ASN A 153 -16.94 13.01 -8.94
N SER A 154 -16.60 11.72 -9.05
CA SER A 154 -15.51 11.28 -9.93
C SER A 154 -15.91 11.34 -11.40
N LEU A 155 -15.09 12.01 -12.22
CA LEU A 155 -15.27 12.04 -13.67
C LEU A 155 -14.81 10.74 -14.35
N MET A 156 -14.12 9.85 -13.66
CA MET A 156 -13.60 8.60 -14.23
C MET A 156 -14.72 7.64 -14.67
N LEU A 157 -15.92 7.75 -14.07
CA LEU A 157 -17.08 6.95 -14.45
C LEU A 157 -17.56 7.19 -15.90
N VAL A 158 -17.07 8.25 -16.55
CA VAL A 158 -17.37 8.55 -17.96
C VAL A 158 -16.92 7.44 -18.91
N THR A 159 -15.86 6.69 -18.55
CA THR A 159 -15.37 5.57 -19.37
C THR A 159 -16.44 4.50 -19.59
N ALA A 160 -17.32 4.29 -18.63
CA ALA A 160 -18.43 3.35 -18.73
C ALA A 160 -19.53 3.79 -19.71
N LEU A 161 -19.60 5.07 -20.06
CA LEU A 161 -20.55 5.60 -21.03
C LEU A 161 -20.05 5.47 -22.47
N ALA A 162 -18.74 5.49 -22.69
CA ALA A 162 -18.13 5.50 -24.00
C ALA A 162 -18.58 4.36 -24.93
N PRO A 163 -18.78 3.10 -24.50
CA PRO A 163 -19.26 2.03 -25.36
C PRO A 163 -20.65 2.28 -25.94
N LYS A 164 -21.50 3.07 -25.25
CA LYS A 164 -22.84 3.37 -25.70
C LYS A 164 -22.95 4.66 -26.50
N ILE A 165 -22.29 5.72 -26.04
CA ILE A 165 -22.47 7.09 -26.61
C ILE A 165 -21.29 7.53 -27.49
N GLY A 166 -20.23 6.73 -27.60
CA GLY A 166 -18.99 7.05 -28.29
C GLY A 166 -18.03 7.89 -27.43
N TYR A 167 -16.74 7.83 -27.79
CA TYR A 167 -15.66 8.48 -27.05
C TYR A 167 -15.82 10.01 -27.00
N ASP A 168 -16.11 10.65 -28.13
CA ASP A 168 -16.18 12.12 -28.24
C ASP A 168 -17.33 12.70 -27.42
N ASN A 169 -18.48 12.05 -27.41
CA ASN A 169 -19.61 12.44 -26.57
C ASN A 169 -19.28 12.27 -25.09
N ALA A 170 -18.68 11.15 -24.70
CA ALA A 170 -18.25 10.90 -23.34
C ALA A 170 -17.22 11.95 -22.87
N ALA A 171 -16.22 12.26 -23.68
CA ALA A 171 -15.23 13.30 -23.41
C ALA A 171 -15.87 14.70 -23.28
N SER A 172 -16.84 15.02 -24.14
CA SER A 172 -17.58 16.29 -24.07
C SER A 172 -18.36 16.42 -22.75
N ILE A 173 -19.04 15.35 -22.31
CA ILE A 173 -19.79 15.31 -21.06
C ILE A 173 -18.84 15.52 -19.87
N ALA A 174 -17.70 14.82 -19.82
CA ALA A 174 -16.73 15.00 -18.74
C ALA A 174 -16.15 16.42 -18.68
N LYS A 175 -15.80 17.00 -19.82
CA LYS A 175 -15.33 18.40 -19.91
C LYS A 175 -16.38 19.41 -19.43
N LYS A 176 -17.65 19.19 -19.79
CA LYS A 176 -18.77 20.05 -19.33
C LYS A 176 -18.97 19.92 -17.82
N ALA A 177 -18.98 18.71 -17.29
CA ALA A 177 -19.10 18.46 -15.86
C ALA A 177 -18.00 19.17 -15.07
N LEU A 178 -16.74 19.08 -15.52
CA LEU A 178 -15.61 19.78 -14.92
C LEU A 178 -15.78 21.30 -14.97
N LYS A 179 -16.09 21.86 -16.16
CA LYS A 179 -16.26 23.31 -16.37
C LYS A 179 -17.40 23.89 -15.55
N ASN A 180 -18.53 23.19 -15.50
CA ASN A 180 -19.76 23.64 -14.83
C ASN A 180 -19.78 23.32 -13.34
N ARG A 181 -18.79 22.56 -12.82
CA ARG A 181 -18.75 22.04 -11.44
C ARG A 181 -19.99 21.23 -11.09
N THR A 182 -20.50 20.47 -12.05
CA THR A 182 -21.63 19.56 -11.92
C THR A 182 -21.14 18.11 -11.86
N THR A 183 -22.03 17.18 -11.50
CA THR A 183 -21.71 15.77 -11.56
C THR A 183 -21.75 15.25 -13.00
N LEU A 184 -21.04 14.15 -13.23
CA LEU A 184 -21.08 13.46 -14.52
C LEU A 184 -22.52 13.02 -14.89
N LYS A 185 -23.28 12.58 -13.88
CA LYS A 185 -24.69 12.19 -14.04
C LYS A 185 -25.54 13.34 -14.57
N GLU A 186 -25.44 14.52 -13.96
CA GLU A 186 -26.21 15.69 -14.38
C GLU A 186 -25.93 16.07 -15.83
N GLU A 187 -24.65 16.15 -16.23
CA GLU A 187 -24.30 16.53 -17.61
C GLU A 187 -24.62 15.43 -18.62
N ALA A 188 -24.53 14.14 -18.23
CA ALA A 188 -24.92 13.05 -19.09
C ALA A 188 -26.44 13.08 -19.38
N ILE A 189 -27.28 13.31 -18.38
CA ILE A 189 -28.74 13.43 -18.56
C ILE A 189 -29.08 14.70 -19.38
N LYS A 190 -28.46 15.84 -19.10
CA LYS A 190 -28.64 17.09 -19.86
C LYS A 190 -28.26 16.95 -21.33
N SER A 191 -27.32 16.07 -21.66
CA SER A 191 -26.92 15.82 -23.05
C SER A 191 -28.02 15.13 -23.88
N GLY A 192 -28.99 14.50 -23.24
CA GLY A 192 -30.05 13.70 -23.88
C GLY A 192 -29.57 12.34 -24.43
N LEU A 193 -28.28 12.01 -24.30
CA LEU A 193 -27.70 10.78 -24.84
C LEU A 193 -27.98 9.55 -23.96
N VAL A 194 -28.23 9.77 -22.68
CA VAL A 194 -28.60 8.74 -21.70
C VAL A 194 -29.65 9.28 -20.72
N ASN A 195 -30.57 8.44 -20.31
CA ASN A 195 -31.50 8.75 -19.24
C ASN A 195 -30.94 8.29 -17.88
N GLU A 196 -31.61 8.66 -16.79
CA GLU A 196 -31.14 8.36 -15.44
C GLU A 196 -30.96 6.85 -15.18
N LYS A 197 -31.91 6.02 -15.62
CA LYS A 197 -31.86 4.56 -15.45
C LYS A 197 -30.70 3.95 -16.22
N GLU A 198 -30.48 4.42 -17.43
CA GLU A 198 -29.35 4.00 -18.27
C GLU A 198 -28.01 4.40 -17.67
N PHE A 199 -27.90 5.63 -17.17
CA PHE A 199 -26.69 6.10 -16.50
C PHE A 199 -26.35 5.22 -15.30
N GLN A 200 -27.31 4.95 -14.42
CA GLN A 200 -27.09 4.09 -13.25
C GLN A 200 -26.65 2.68 -13.63
N LYS A 201 -27.21 2.12 -14.71
CA LYS A 201 -26.86 0.78 -15.21
C LYS A 201 -25.46 0.73 -15.81
N LEU A 202 -25.07 1.77 -16.56
CA LEU A 202 -23.77 1.84 -17.24
C LEU A 202 -22.63 2.20 -16.27
N ALA A 203 -22.84 3.24 -15.45
CA ALA A 203 -21.85 3.77 -14.53
C ALA A 203 -21.84 3.05 -13.17
N ASP A 204 -22.27 1.77 -13.12
CA ASP A 204 -22.20 0.96 -11.92
C ASP A 204 -20.74 0.58 -11.62
N PRO A 205 -20.11 1.10 -10.54
CA PRO A 205 -18.71 0.86 -10.22
C PRO A 205 -18.38 -0.62 -9.99
N LYS A 206 -19.36 -1.41 -9.57
CA LYS A 206 -19.19 -2.85 -9.33
C LYS A 206 -18.82 -3.62 -10.60
N LYS A 207 -19.23 -3.10 -11.76
CA LYS A 207 -18.91 -3.68 -13.05
C LYS A 207 -17.50 -3.34 -13.55
N MET A 208 -16.80 -2.43 -12.86
CA MET A 208 -15.47 -1.98 -13.26
C MET A 208 -14.34 -2.69 -12.51
N ILE A 209 -14.65 -3.46 -11.47
CA ILE A 209 -13.66 -4.04 -10.54
C ILE A 209 -13.52 -5.57 -10.63
N GLY A 210 -14.19 -6.22 -11.58
CA GLY A 210 -14.12 -7.66 -11.76
C GLY A 210 -13.72 -8.07 -13.19
N PRO A 211 -13.32 -9.31 -13.40
CA PRO A 211 -13.16 -9.85 -14.75
C PRO A 211 -14.54 -9.85 -15.44
N HIS A 212 -14.56 -9.43 -16.69
CA HIS A 212 -15.75 -9.38 -17.55
C HIS A 212 -15.84 -10.66 -18.37
#